data_81c662a3355ee9d96743be71fb11c4b9
#
_entry.id   81c662a3355ee9d96743be71fb11c4b9
#
_cell.length_a   1.000
_cell.length_b   1.000
_cell.length_c   1.000
_cell.angle_alpha   90.00
_cell.angle_beta   90.00
_cell.angle_gamma   90.00
#
_symmetry.space_group_name_H-M   'P 1'
#
loop_
_entity.id
_entity.type
_entity.pdbx_description
1 polymer ?
#
loop_
_entity_poly.entity_id
_entity_poly.type
_entity_poly.pdbx_seq_one_letter_code
_entity_poly.pdbx_strand_id
1 'polypeptide(L)'
;AMVGKPDSTLGKNADVVLNVGVSKEACPLGLAPTSSTTAALAYGDALALALLKKHNFTASQFAIFHPGGSLGRKLLLTVGSIMHKGEENPTVLADTKVQDALFVITDKGLGAVSVVDADGVMQGVLTDGDIRRGLSKGVDFLQRPVCELMTKAPKTITEDKLAAQALHLMESNKPKPITVLPVIDKDNKVIGLLHMTDLVRQGVV
;
A
#
# COMPACT_ATOMS: atom_id res chain seq x y z
N ALA A 1 10.34 -20.79 33.37
CA ALA A 1 11.00 -21.85 32.55
C ALA A 1 9.96 -22.66 31.80
N MET A 2 10.27 -23.03 30.55
CA MET A 2 9.52 -24.06 29.80
C MET A 2 10.33 -25.36 29.89
N VAL A 3 9.78 -26.37 30.56
CA VAL A 3 10.50 -27.62 30.89
C VAL A 3 9.61 -28.84 30.67
N GLY A 4 10.22 -29.94 30.23
CA GLY A 4 9.53 -31.24 30.13
C GLY A 4 9.42 -31.99 31.49
N LYS A 5 10.24 -31.61 32.48
CA LYS A 5 10.23 -32.17 33.83
C LYS A 5 10.23 -31.03 34.84
N PRO A 6 9.10 -30.71 35.47
CA PRO A 6 9.01 -29.65 36.46
C PRO A 6 10.01 -29.77 37.64
N ASP A 7 10.31 -30.99 38.03
CA ASP A 7 11.25 -31.29 39.14
C ASP A 7 12.74 -31.20 38.74
N SER A 8 13.03 -30.85 37.49
CA SER A 8 14.40 -30.61 37.05
C SER A 8 15.07 -29.43 37.77
N THR A 9 16.39 -29.34 37.71
CA THR A 9 17.14 -28.21 38.31
C THR A 9 16.62 -26.87 37.77
N LEU A 10 16.33 -26.78 36.47
CA LEU A 10 15.79 -25.58 35.85
C LEU A 10 14.37 -25.25 36.34
N GLY A 11 13.51 -26.27 36.45
CA GLY A 11 12.14 -26.08 36.97
C GLY A 11 12.13 -25.60 38.42
N LYS A 12 12.94 -26.22 39.30
CA LYS A 12 13.03 -25.86 40.72
C LYS A 12 13.58 -24.47 41.02
N ASN A 13 14.36 -23.90 40.07
CA ASN A 13 14.94 -22.56 40.22
C ASN A 13 14.20 -21.50 39.41
N ALA A 14 13.03 -21.80 38.85
CA ALA A 14 12.22 -20.84 38.10
C ALA A 14 11.07 -20.32 38.93
N ASP A 15 10.79 -19.01 38.79
CA ASP A 15 9.62 -18.37 39.47
C ASP A 15 8.28 -18.89 38.89
N VAL A 16 8.28 -19.23 37.61
CA VAL A 16 7.12 -19.79 36.88
C VAL A 16 7.56 -20.94 36.01
N VAL A 17 6.84 -22.05 36.12
CA VAL A 17 7.10 -23.27 35.33
C VAL A 17 5.94 -23.51 34.38
N LEU A 18 6.28 -23.60 33.08
CA LEU A 18 5.38 -24.06 32.03
C LEU A 18 5.79 -25.51 31.68
N ASN A 19 4.92 -26.47 32.02
CA ASN A 19 5.18 -27.86 31.69
C ASN A 19 4.84 -28.15 30.23
N VAL A 20 5.87 -28.39 29.43
CA VAL A 20 5.79 -28.77 28.00
C VAL A 20 6.18 -30.24 27.79
N GLY A 21 6.14 -31.06 28.85
CA GLY A 21 6.46 -32.47 28.79
C GLY A 21 5.52 -33.24 27.88
N VAL A 22 6.08 -34.17 27.12
CA VAL A 22 5.35 -35.11 26.26
C VAL A 22 5.55 -36.53 26.77
N SER A 23 4.56 -37.36 26.58
CA SER A 23 4.63 -38.76 27.02
C SER A 23 5.56 -39.59 26.15
N LYS A 24 5.71 -39.24 24.87
CA LYS A 24 6.49 -39.98 23.87
C LYS A 24 6.93 -39.10 22.73
N GLU A 25 8.15 -39.28 22.26
CA GLU A 25 8.59 -38.71 20.97
C GLU A 25 7.96 -39.43 19.79
N ALA A 26 7.68 -38.73 18.69
CA ALA A 26 7.19 -39.33 17.45
C ALA A 26 8.28 -40.07 16.70
N CYS A 27 9.56 -39.81 17.01
CA CYS A 27 10.70 -40.53 16.43
C CYS A 27 10.62 -42.04 16.74
N PRO A 28 10.63 -42.94 15.73
CA PRO A 28 10.53 -44.38 15.94
C PRO A 28 11.66 -44.94 16.81
N LEU A 29 12.82 -44.30 16.80
CA LEU A 29 13.99 -44.66 17.59
C LEU A 29 13.98 -44.03 19.00
N GLY A 30 13.08 -43.09 19.28
CA GLY A 30 13.03 -42.37 20.54
C GLY A 30 14.22 -41.43 20.78
N LEU A 31 15.03 -41.12 19.76
CA LEU A 31 16.27 -40.35 19.87
C LEU A 31 16.11 -38.89 19.44
N ALA A 32 15.38 -38.66 18.36
CA ALA A 32 15.20 -37.29 17.84
C ALA A 32 14.04 -36.57 18.55
N PRO A 33 14.26 -35.36 19.03
CA PRO A 33 13.17 -34.52 19.56
C PRO A 33 12.20 -34.17 18.44
N THR A 34 10.93 -34.45 18.63
CA THR A 34 9.84 -34.26 17.67
C THR A 34 8.58 -33.74 18.36
N SER A 35 7.88 -34.59 19.11
CA SER A 35 6.69 -34.15 19.89
C SER A 35 7.05 -33.07 20.93
N SER A 36 8.20 -33.20 21.58
CA SER A 36 8.68 -32.25 22.58
C SER A 36 8.98 -30.88 21.97
N THR A 37 9.63 -30.82 20.81
CA THR A 37 9.92 -29.55 20.12
C THR A 37 8.64 -28.90 19.62
N THR A 38 7.69 -29.68 19.09
CA THR A 38 6.37 -29.17 18.68
C THR A 38 5.59 -28.60 19.85
N ALA A 39 5.56 -29.30 20.99
CA ALA A 39 4.89 -28.80 22.20
C ALA A 39 5.54 -27.50 22.70
N ALA A 40 6.87 -27.44 22.76
CA ALA A 40 7.57 -26.22 23.18
C ALA A 40 7.30 -25.04 22.24
N LEU A 41 7.27 -25.27 20.91
CA LEU A 41 6.94 -24.25 19.92
C LEU A 41 5.50 -23.73 20.13
N ALA A 42 4.53 -24.64 20.23
CA ALA A 42 3.12 -24.26 20.41
C ALA A 42 2.90 -23.45 21.71
N TYR A 43 3.57 -23.81 22.79
CA TYR A 43 3.53 -23.03 24.04
C TYR A 43 4.20 -21.65 23.88
N GLY A 44 5.32 -21.59 23.18
CA GLY A 44 6.02 -20.34 22.86
C GLY A 44 5.13 -19.38 22.09
N ASP A 45 4.48 -19.87 21.04
CA ASP A 45 3.54 -19.08 20.22
C ASP A 45 2.34 -18.60 21.05
N ALA A 46 1.75 -19.48 21.86
CA ALA A 46 0.65 -19.13 22.75
C ALA A 46 1.04 -18.01 23.74
N LEU A 47 2.25 -18.10 24.32
CA LEU A 47 2.78 -17.07 25.22
C LEU A 47 3.03 -15.75 24.48
N ALA A 48 3.62 -15.81 23.30
CA ALA A 48 3.87 -14.63 22.47
C ALA A 48 2.55 -13.92 22.12
N LEU A 49 1.52 -14.66 21.68
CA LEU A 49 0.21 -14.09 21.36
C LEU A 49 -0.49 -13.52 22.60
N ALA A 50 -0.36 -14.17 23.75
CA ALA A 50 -0.89 -13.63 25.00
C ALA A 50 -0.22 -12.29 25.38
N LEU A 51 1.10 -12.18 25.20
CA LEU A 51 1.86 -10.95 25.41
C LEU A 51 1.48 -9.85 24.41
N LEU A 52 1.34 -10.18 23.11
CA LEU A 52 0.85 -9.24 22.11
C LEU A 52 -0.49 -8.64 22.51
N LYS A 53 -1.43 -9.50 22.94
CA LYS A 53 -2.76 -9.05 23.41
C LYS A 53 -2.67 -8.20 24.67
N LYS A 54 -1.87 -8.62 25.65
CA LYS A 54 -1.67 -7.89 26.92
C LYS A 54 -1.10 -6.49 26.72
N HIS A 55 -0.18 -6.33 25.77
CA HIS A 55 0.48 -5.06 25.46
C HIS A 55 -0.25 -4.24 24.37
N ASN A 56 -1.41 -4.69 23.89
CA ASN A 56 -2.13 -4.06 22.76
C ASN A 56 -1.22 -3.82 21.55
N PHE A 57 -0.34 -4.78 21.25
CA PHE A 57 0.63 -4.66 20.17
C PHE A 57 -0.06 -4.57 18.81
N THR A 58 0.27 -3.53 18.05
CA THR A 58 -0.40 -3.20 16.79
C THR A 58 0.36 -3.68 15.57
N ALA A 59 -0.34 -3.78 14.42
CA ALA A 59 0.28 -4.08 13.13
C ALA A 59 1.36 -3.05 12.74
N SER A 60 1.15 -1.77 13.08
CA SER A 60 2.15 -0.72 12.83
C SER A 60 3.43 -0.93 13.65
N GLN A 61 3.31 -1.35 14.90
CA GLN A 61 4.47 -1.71 15.72
C GLN A 61 5.20 -2.94 15.17
N PHE A 62 4.46 -3.94 14.68
CA PHE A 62 5.04 -5.12 14.03
C PHE A 62 5.86 -4.72 12.79
N ALA A 63 5.34 -3.82 11.97
CA ALA A 63 6.00 -3.34 10.76
C ALA A 63 7.35 -2.66 11.03
N ILE A 64 7.50 -1.95 12.18
CA ILE A 64 8.77 -1.32 12.58
C ILE A 64 9.89 -2.36 12.74
N PHE A 65 9.55 -3.56 13.23
CA PHE A 65 10.54 -4.65 13.39
C PHE A 65 10.78 -5.42 12.10
N HIS A 66 9.91 -5.29 11.08
CA HIS A 66 9.99 -6.00 9.80
C HIS A 66 9.85 -5.07 8.57
N PRO A 67 10.63 -3.96 8.49
CA PRO A 67 10.41 -2.91 7.48
C PRO A 67 10.66 -3.39 6.04
N GLY A 68 11.57 -4.33 5.84
CA GLY A 68 11.96 -4.83 4.51
C GLY A 68 11.04 -5.91 3.93
N GLY A 69 10.14 -6.49 4.71
CA GLY A 69 9.21 -7.51 4.26
C GLY A 69 8.00 -6.94 3.49
N SER A 70 7.29 -7.78 2.73
CA SER A 70 6.04 -7.39 2.04
C SER A 70 5.00 -6.84 3.01
N LEU A 71 4.90 -7.43 4.20
CA LEU A 71 4.00 -6.97 5.26
C LEU A 71 4.40 -5.60 5.80
N GLY A 72 5.70 -5.35 6.01
CA GLY A 72 6.22 -4.04 6.45
C GLY A 72 5.92 -2.95 5.42
N ARG A 73 6.17 -3.21 4.14
CA ARG A 73 5.83 -2.27 3.05
C ARG A 73 4.34 -1.94 3.00
N LYS A 74 3.47 -2.94 3.09
CA LYS A 74 2.00 -2.72 3.10
C LYS A 74 1.53 -1.86 4.29
N LEU A 75 2.21 -1.93 5.41
CA LEU A 75 1.82 -1.26 6.66
C LEU A 75 2.49 0.10 6.89
N LEU A 76 3.59 0.42 6.19
CA LEU A 76 4.38 1.62 6.44
C LEU A 76 4.48 2.55 5.23
N LEU A 77 4.37 2.01 4.01
CA LEU A 77 4.57 2.81 2.81
C LEU A 77 3.39 3.77 2.60
N THR A 78 3.67 5.06 2.54
CA THR A 78 2.66 6.09 2.30
C THR A 78 2.63 6.50 0.83
N VAL A 79 1.50 7.06 0.40
CA VAL A 79 1.33 7.66 -0.94
C VAL A 79 2.38 8.72 -1.19
N GLY A 80 2.61 9.63 -0.22
CA GLY A 80 3.58 10.71 -0.34
C GLY A 80 5.03 10.27 -0.52
N SER A 81 5.37 9.02 -0.12
CA SER A 81 6.72 8.46 -0.29
C SER A 81 6.99 7.90 -1.68
N ILE A 82 5.92 7.65 -2.48
CA ILE A 82 6.03 6.98 -3.79
C ILE A 82 5.37 7.74 -4.95
N MET A 83 4.60 8.80 -4.67
CA MET A 83 3.96 9.62 -5.69
C MET A 83 4.99 10.42 -6.51
N HIS A 84 4.66 10.70 -7.75
CA HIS A 84 5.36 11.68 -8.57
C HIS A 84 4.97 13.08 -8.13
N LYS A 85 5.95 13.92 -7.76
CA LYS A 85 5.75 15.27 -7.20
C LYS A 85 6.72 16.29 -7.78
N GLY A 86 6.46 17.58 -7.51
CA GLY A 86 7.29 18.66 -8.04
C GLY A 86 7.28 18.66 -9.57
N GLU A 87 8.45 18.66 -10.19
CA GLU A 87 8.59 18.66 -11.65
C GLU A 87 8.05 17.38 -12.32
N GLU A 88 7.97 16.26 -11.61
CA GLU A 88 7.41 15.01 -12.13
C GLU A 88 5.88 14.97 -12.07
N ASN A 89 5.24 15.91 -11.38
CA ASN A 89 3.79 15.95 -11.25
C ASN A 89 3.15 16.52 -12.52
N PRO A 90 2.43 15.71 -13.33
CA PRO A 90 1.81 16.20 -14.57
C PRO A 90 0.56 17.02 -14.27
N THR A 91 0.65 18.33 -14.43
CA THR A 91 -0.48 19.25 -14.25
C THR A 91 -0.64 20.16 -15.46
N VAL A 92 -1.88 20.51 -15.80
CA VAL A 92 -2.22 21.52 -16.80
C VAL A 92 -3.40 22.37 -16.34
N LEU A 93 -3.52 23.58 -16.88
CA LEU A 93 -4.69 24.44 -16.63
C LEU A 93 -5.92 23.94 -17.40
N ALA A 94 -7.10 24.29 -16.92
CA ALA A 94 -8.37 23.85 -17.48
C ALA A 94 -8.62 24.30 -18.93
N ASP A 95 -8.04 25.43 -19.34
CA ASP A 95 -8.11 26.01 -20.69
C ASP A 95 -7.00 25.53 -21.64
N THR A 96 -6.04 24.73 -21.14
CA THR A 96 -4.98 24.13 -21.97
C THR A 96 -5.59 23.29 -23.10
N LYS A 97 -5.03 23.39 -24.31
CA LYS A 97 -5.48 22.56 -25.42
C LYS A 97 -5.11 21.09 -25.19
N VAL A 98 -5.98 20.18 -25.64
CA VAL A 98 -5.76 18.73 -25.51
C VAL A 98 -4.44 18.29 -26.12
N GLN A 99 -4.04 18.86 -27.27
CA GLN A 99 -2.73 18.55 -27.88
C GLN A 99 -1.55 18.88 -26.97
N ASP A 100 -1.61 20.01 -26.24
CA ASP A 100 -0.53 20.44 -25.34
C ASP A 100 -0.50 19.56 -24.09
N ALA A 101 -1.67 19.19 -23.56
CA ALA A 101 -1.78 18.21 -22.50
C ALA A 101 -1.24 16.84 -22.88
N LEU A 102 -1.41 16.40 -24.15
CA LEU A 102 -0.86 15.16 -24.65
C LEU A 102 0.68 15.15 -24.62
N PHE A 103 1.34 16.29 -24.91
CA PHE A 103 2.79 16.39 -24.74
C PHE A 103 3.21 16.21 -23.28
N VAL A 104 2.49 16.82 -22.32
CA VAL A 104 2.76 16.63 -20.89
C VAL A 104 2.58 15.16 -20.47
N ILE A 105 1.49 14.51 -20.89
CA ILE A 105 1.24 13.10 -20.62
C ILE A 105 2.39 12.22 -21.15
N THR A 106 2.84 12.50 -22.37
CA THR A 106 3.90 11.75 -23.03
C THR A 106 5.25 11.96 -22.35
N ASP A 107 5.59 13.21 -22.03
CA ASP A 107 6.85 13.57 -21.36
C ASP A 107 6.97 12.92 -19.98
N LYS A 108 5.89 12.96 -19.19
CA LYS A 108 5.89 12.37 -17.84
C LYS A 108 5.67 10.85 -17.82
N GLY A 109 5.13 10.27 -18.90
CA GLY A 109 5.00 8.81 -19.05
C GLY A 109 4.00 8.14 -18.09
N LEU A 110 3.09 8.91 -17.45
CA LEU A 110 2.13 8.41 -16.47
C LEU A 110 0.74 8.14 -17.07
N GLY A 111 0.56 8.36 -18.37
CA GLY A 111 -0.70 8.11 -19.07
C GLY A 111 -1.87 9.00 -18.63
N ALA A 112 -1.60 10.04 -17.85
CA ALA A 112 -2.61 10.98 -17.35
C ALA A 112 -1.99 12.31 -16.96
N VAL A 113 -2.85 13.34 -16.85
CA VAL A 113 -2.50 14.67 -16.36
C VAL A 113 -3.63 15.17 -15.44
N SER A 114 -3.26 15.77 -14.33
CA SER A 114 -4.21 16.44 -13.44
C SER A 114 -4.55 17.82 -14.01
N VAL A 115 -5.83 18.12 -14.11
CA VAL A 115 -6.32 19.43 -14.56
C VAL A 115 -6.61 20.30 -13.35
N VAL A 116 -5.98 21.46 -13.28
CA VAL A 116 -6.06 22.38 -12.15
C VAL A 116 -6.50 23.78 -12.57
N ASP A 117 -6.91 24.58 -11.63
CA ASP A 117 -7.09 26.04 -11.84
C ASP A 117 -5.78 26.82 -11.56
N ALA A 118 -5.84 28.15 -11.62
CA ALA A 118 -4.69 29.02 -11.40
C ALA A 118 -4.09 28.92 -9.98
N ASP A 119 -4.86 28.48 -9.00
CA ASP A 119 -4.43 28.28 -7.61
C ASP A 119 -3.91 26.85 -7.35
N GLY A 120 -3.91 25.97 -8.38
CA GLY A 120 -3.50 24.57 -8.30
C GLY A 120 -4.58 23.62 -7.74
N VAL A 121 -5.82 24.10 -7.61
CA VAL A 121 -6.93 23.31 -7.10
C VAL A 121 -7.45 22.35 -8.17
N MET A 122 -7.72 21.11 -7.77
CA MET A 122 -8.16 20.02 -8.64
C MET A 122 -9.49 20.33 -9.33
N GLN A 123 -9.49 20.26 -10.66
CA GLN A 123 -10.68 20.43 -11.51
C GLN A 123 -11.09 19.11 -12.18
N GLY A 124 -10.11 18.26 -12.50
CA GLY A 124 -10.36 17.01 -13.20
C GLY A 124 -9.09 16.25 -13.54
N VAL A 125 -9.24 15.13 -14.22
CA VAL A 125 -8.14 14.33 -14.76
C VAL A 125 -8.40 14.04 -16.23
N LEU A 126 -7.37 14.17 -17.07
CA LEU A 126 -7.37 13.76 -18.46
C LEU A 126 -6.41 12.57 -18.62
N THR A 127 -6.89 11.49 -19.22
CA THR A 127 -6.12 10.27 -19.42
C THR A 127 -5.95 9.94 -20.90
N ASP A 128 -4.99 9.07 -21.24
CA ASP A 128 -4.86 8.48 -22.58
C ASP A 128 -6.17 7.86 -23.09
N GLY A 129 -6.96 7.28 -22.14
CA GLY A 129 -8.26 6.73 -22.46
C GLY A 129 -9.27 7.77 -22.91
N ASP A 130 -9.23 8.98 -22.33
CA ASP A 130 -10.11 10.10 -22.71
C ASP A 130 -9.71 10.62 -24.09
N ILE A 131 -8.41 10.79 -24.32
CA ILE A 131 -7.87 11.22 -25.63
C ILE A 131 -8.25 10.21 -26.70
N ARG A 132 -8.06 8.91 -26.46
CA ARG A 132 -8.43 7.85 -27.41
C ARG A 132 -9.91 7.85 -27.74
N ARG A 133 -10.77 8.10 -26.75
CA ARG A 133 -12.22 8.27 -26.98
C ARG A 133 -12.53 9.57 -27.75
N GLY A 134 -11.76 10.61 -27.52
CA GLY A 134 -11.88 11.87 -28.28
C GLY A 134 -11.59 11.68 -29.77
N LEU A 135 -10.52 10.93 -30.11
CA LEU A 135 -10.11 10.65 -31.51
C LEU A 135 -11.22 10.03 -32.36
N SER A 136 -12.11 9.22 -31.77
CA SER A 136 -13.24 8.63 -32.48
C SER A 136 -14.27 9.66 -32.96
N LYS A 137 -14.21 10.90 -32.46
CA LYS A 137 -15.10 12.02 -32.81
C LYS A 137 -14.50 12.97 -33.86
N GLY A 138 -13.31 12.67 -34.37
CA GLY A 138 -12.57 13.53 -35.32
C GLY A 138 -11.35 14.18 -34.65
N VAL A 139 -10.42 14.71 -35.44
CA VAL A 139 -9.16 15.28 -34.91
C VAL A 139 -9.29 16.69 -34.34
N ASP A 140 -10.38 17.39 -34.65
CA ASP A 140 -10.60 18.79 -34.22
C ASP A 140 -10.66 18.93 -32.69
N PHE A 141 -10.95 17.83 -31.96
CA PHE A 141 -10.95 17.83 -30.50
C PHE A 141 -9.58 18.17 -29.89
N LEU A 142 -8.47 17.95 -30.62
CA LEU A 142 -7.12 18.28 -30.14
C LEU A 142 -6.93 19.79 -29.90
N GLN A 143 -7.71 20.63 -30.57
CA GLN A 143 -7.68 22.09 -30.38
C GLN A 143 -8.60 22.59 -29.27
N ARG A 144 -9.43 21.70 -28.71
CA ARG A 144 -10.39 22.06 -27.65
C ARG A 144 -9.68 22.10 -26.29
N PRO A 145 -10.21 22.88 -25.32
CA PRO A 145 -9.67 22.92 -23.97
C PRO A 145 -9.92 21.58 -23.24
N VAL A 146 -8.97 21.19 -22.36
CA VAL A 146 -9.04 19.90 -21.62
C VAL A 146 -10.27 19.80 -20.73
N CYS A 147 -10.79 20.93 -20.21
CA CYS A 147 -11.98 20.96 -19.36
C CYS A 147 -13.24 20.36 -20.03
N GLU A 148 -13.28 20.27 -21.35
CA GLU A 148 -14.39 19.68 -22.08
C GLU A 148 -14.30 18.14 -22.19
N LEU A 149 -13.10 17.57 -22.02
CA LEU A 149 -12.83 16.13 -22.18
C LEU A 149 -12.47 15.46 -20.86
N MET A 150 -11.98 16.20 -19.88
CA MET A 150 -11.54 15.65 -18.59
C MET A 150 -12.65 14.94 -17.85
N THR A 151 -12.28 13.94 -17.07
CA THR A 151 -13.16 13.38 -16.04
C THR A 151 -13.25 14.38 -14.89
N LYS A 152 -14.44 14.95 -14.67
CA LYS A 152 -14.72 15.85 -13.55
C LYS A 152 -14.88 15.06 -12.26
N ALA A 153 -14.45 15.63 -11.11
CA ALA A 153 -14.51 15.00 -9.80
C ALA A 153 -13.89 13.57 -9.80
N PRO A 154 -12.63 13.41 -10.21
CA PRO A 154 -11.96 12.12 -10.19
C PRO A 154 -11.79 11.60 -8.75
N LYS A 155 -11.52 10.31 -8.59
CA LYS A 155 -11.03 9.79 -7.31
C LYS A 155 -9.66 10.41 -7.02
N THR A 156 -9.48 10.86 -5.80
CA THR A 156 -8.23 11.46 -5.29
C THR A 156 -7.84 10.78 -3.99
N ILE A 157 -6.60 11.00 -3.56
CA ILE A 157 -6.08 10.50 -2.29
C ILE A 157 -5.16 11.54 -1.67
N THR A 158 -4.94 11.49 -0.36
CA THR A 158 -3.98 12.35 0.33
C THR A 158 -2.66 11.64 0.59
N GLU A 159 -1.57 12.39 0.73
CA GLU A 159 -0.21 11.85 0.85
C GLU A 159 0.04 11.02 2.12
N ASP A 160 -0.73 11.27 3.19
CA ASP A 160 -0.65 10.55 4.47
C ASP A 160 -1.22 9.13 4.43
N LYS A 161 -2.01 8.81 3.41
CA LYS A 161 -2.63 7.49 3.28
C LYS A 161 -1.60 6.43 2.92
N LEU A 162 -1.89 5.20 3.34
CA LEU A 162 -1.04 4.05 2.99
C LEU A 162 -1.16 3.70 1.51
N ALA A 163 -0.06 3.27 0.91
CA ALA A 163 -0.02 2.77 -0.46
C ALA A 163 -1.03 1.63 -0.72
N ALA A 164 -1.24 0.75 0.27
CA ALA A 164 -2.26 -0.30 0.21
C ALA A 164 -3.69 0.25 0.12
N GLN A 165 -3.99 1.40 0.73
CA GLN A 165 -5.28 2.07 0.61
C GLN A 165 -5.47 2.67 -0.78
N ALA A 166 -4.39 3.22 -1.37
CA ALA A 166 -4.41 3.69 -2.75
C ALA A 166 -4.70 2.55 -3.73
N LEU A 167 -4.03 1.41 -3.58
CA LEU A 167 -4.28 0.22 -4.39
C LEU A 167 -5.74 -0.22 -4.31
N HIS A 168 -6.27 -0.34 -3.09
CA HIS A 168 -7.67 -0.71 -2.90
C HIS A 168 -8.64 0.28 -3.57
N LEU A 169 -8.36 1.58 -3.48
CA LEU A 169 -9.17 2.63 -4.11
C LEU A 169 -9.12 2.52 -5.64
N MET A 170 -7.95 2.22 -6.22
CA MET A 170 -7.79 2.01 -7.66
C MET A 170 -8.55 0.79 -8.16
N GLU A 171 -8.41 -0.35 -7.49
CA GLU A 171 -9.04 -1.62 -7.87
C GLU A 171 -10.55 -1.63 -7.67
N SER A 172 -11.03 -1.04 -6.58
CA SER A 172 -12.46 -1.02 -6.23
C SER A 172 -13.27 0.01 -7.02
N ASN A 173 -12.62 0.85 -7.85
CA ASN A 173 -13.32 1.86 -8.65
C ASN A 173 -14.31 1.22 -9.64
N LYS A 174 -15.49 1.84 -9.76
CA LYS A 174 -16.55 1.39 -10.68
C LYS A 174 -16.76 2.46 -11.77
N PRO A 175 -17.09 2.07 -13.02
CA PRO A 175 -17.35 0.70 -13.51
C PRO A 175 -16.09 -0.12 -13.81
N LYS A 176 -14.91 0.49 -13.81
CA LYS A 176 -13.62 -0.17 -14.11
C LYS A 176 -12.55 0.32 -13.14
N PRO A 177 -11.57 -0.52 -12.78
CA PRO A 177 -10.37 -0.10 -12.08
C PRO A 177 -9.70 1.08 -12.77
N ILE A 178 -9.03 1.92 -11.98
CA ILE A 178 -8.23 3.05 -12.46
C ILE A 178 -6.75 2.79 -12.17
N THR A 179 -5.87 3.34 -13.01
CA THR A 179 -4.42 3.13 -12.91
C THR A 179 -3.69 4.34 -12.36
N VAL A 180 -4.37 5.47 -12.23
CA VAL A 180 -3.81 6.72 -11.74
C VAL A 180 -4.71 7.32 -10.67
N LEU A 181 -4.08 7.92 -9.65
CA LEU A 181 -4.75 8.70 -8.60
C LEU A 181 -4.03 10.04 -8.44
N PRO A 182 -4.71 11.16 -8.71
CA PRO A 182 -4.22 12.46 -8.26
C PRO A 182 -4.11 12.51 -6.75
N VAL A 183 -2.98 13.04 -6.26
CA VAL A 183 -2.75 13.23 -4.84
C VAL A 183 -2.98 14.69 -4.51
N ILE A 184 -3.83 14.94 -3.53
CA ILE A 184 -4.24 16.28 -3.12
C ILE A 184 -3.89 16.55 -1.66
N ASP A 185 -3.74 17.83 -1.33
CA ASP A 185 -3.65 18.30 0.04
C ASP A 185 -5.04 18.60 0.65
N LYS A 186 -5.04 19.13 1.88
CA LYS A 186 -6.25 19.51 2.61
C LYS A 186 -7.05 20.63 1.94
N ASP A 187 -6.40 21.44 1.11
CA ASP A 187 -7.01 22.56 0.38
C ASP A 187 -7.43 22.15 -1.04
N ASN A 188 -7.46 20.84 -1.33
CA ASN A 188 -7.77 20.22 -2.62
C ASN A 188 -6.80 20.64 -3.74
N LYS A 189 -5.58 21.07 -3.41
CA LYS A 189 -4.53 21.35 -4.40
C LYS A 189 -3.83 20.07 -4.79
N VAL A 190 -3.50 19.95 -6.07
CA VAL A 190 -2.78 18.78 -6.60
C VAL A 190 -1.30 18.86 -6.23
N ILE A 191 -0.84 17.98 -5.37
CA ILE A 191 0.56 17.89 -4.92
C ILE A 191 1.34 16.76 -5.56
N GLY A 192 0.69 15.87 -6.28
CA GLY A 192 1.33 14.75 -6.98
C GLY A 192 0.36 13.89 -7.76
N LEU A 193 0.92 12.89 -8.44
CA LEU A 193 0.21 11.83 -9.12
C LEU A 193 0.81 10.48 -8.72
N LEU A 194 -0.04 9.51 -8.42
CA LEU A 194 0.34 8.13 -8.13
C LEU A 194 -0.10 7.23 -9.28
N HIS A 195 0.82 6.43 -9.82
CA HIS A 195 0.50 5.43 -10.84
C HIS A 195 0.53 4.01 -10.25
N MET A 196 -0.30 3.11 -10.73
CA MET A 196 -0.39 1.72 -10.23
C MET A 196 0.94 0.96 -10.35
N THR A 197 1.74 1.24 -11.37
CA THR A 197 3.07 0.61 -11.54
C THR A 197 4.02 0.95 -10.38
N ASP A 198 3.86 2.11 -9.73
CA ASP A 198 4.69 2.48 -8.59
C ASP A 198 4.37 1.59 -7.39
N LEU A 199 3.08 1.28 -7.18
CA LEU A 199 2.65 0.33 -6.15
C LEU A 199 3.21 -1.07 -6.39
N VAL A 200 3.21 -1.53 -7.65
CA VAL A 200 3.79 -2.81 -8.07
C VAL A 200 5.30 -2.84 -7.82
N ARG A 201 6.03 -1.80 -8.27
CA ARG A 201 7.50 -1.68 -8.07
C ARG A 201 7.89 -1.69 -6.60
N GLN A 202 7.05 -1.12 -5.74
CA GLN A 202 7.28 -1.10 -4.29
C GLN A 202 6.83 -2.38 -3.58
N GLY A 203 6.27 -3.36 -4.30
CA GLY A 203 5.82 -4.62 -3.73
C GLY A 203 4.63 -4.48 -2.77
N VAL A 204 3.73 -3.55 -3.07
CA VAL A 204 2.47 -3.35 -2.32
C VAL A 204 1.41 -4.36 -2.75
N VAL A 205 1.56 -4.87 -3.96
CA VAL A 205 0.67 -5.90 -4.58
C VAL A 205 1.04 -7.30 -4.12
#